data_1cb12cdfe2dcd522962422b9d9402a69
#
_entry.id   1cb12cdfe2dcd522962422b9d9402a69
#
_cell.length_a   1.000
_cell.length_b   1.000
_cell.length_c   1.000
_cell.angle_alpha   90.00
_cell.angle_beta   90.00
_cell.angle_gamma   90.00
#
_symmetry.space_group_name_H-M   'P 1'
#
loop_
_entity.id
_entity.type
_entity.pdbx_description
1 polymer ?
#
loop_
_entity_poly.entity_id
_entity_poly.type
_entity_poly.pdbx_seq_one_letter_code
_entity_poly.pdbx_strand_id
1 'polypeptide(L)'
;MQVNETYLDDEKCRDAKVTVEVTQGEDDGIGKEGKTFERTILPLTLFIQWMQAQLKRENQIETMRLYVAQHSITDLPPALQADLPAPEYVKVAGKGDVYASSVWMGLPPTHTPLHRDPNPNLFVQMAGAKVVRMLKPDHGRKIFEMARAMTRNNAAGDKEWDGGWMGRGGGKIGSMGESVRGEEMMVGEEGNLTEDVIWGGDRRMNAQEKVVRNNFMDLEHKREDAENLEGVEARLGPGDGLFIPKGWWHSIKGVGEGVNASVSDFEMV
;
A
#
# COMPACT_ATOMS: atom_id res chain seq x y z
N MET A 1 -3.06 -20.89 5.86
CA MET A 1 -4.18 -20.74 6.84
C MET A 1 -5.46 -20.65 6.02
N GLN A 2 -6.48 -21.40 6.36
CA GLN A 2 -7.80 -21.32 5.72
C GLN A 2 -8.69 -20.38 6.54
N VAL A 3 -9.58 -19.65 5.86
CA VAL A 3 -10.59 -18.84 6.54
C VAL A 3 -11.55 -19.77 7.27
N ASN A 4 -11.84 -19.51 8.53
CA ASN A 4 -12.84 -20.25 9.27
C ASN A 4 -14.24 -19.72 8.89
N GLU A 5 -14.78 -20.27 7.81
CA GLU A 5 -16.06 -19.86 7.23
C GLU A 5 -17.22 -20.04 8.22
N THR A 6 -17.22 -21.14 8.95
CA THR A 6 -18.27 -21.42 9.94
C THR A 6 -18.30 -20.36 11.04
N TYR A 7 -17.14 -19.91 11.49
CA TYR A 7 -17.03 -18.85 12.49
C TYR A 7 -17.50 -17.49 11.95
N LEU A 8 -17.14 -17.16 10.72
CA LEU A 8 -17.49 -15.88 10.10
C LEU A 8 -18.93 -15.82 9.60
N ASP A 9 -19.59 -16.98 9.40
CA ASP A 9 -21.01 -17.08 9.08
C ASP A 9 -21.91 -17.19 10.35
N ASP A 10 -21.32 -17.17 11.54
CA ASP A 10 -22.06 -17.06 12.80
C ASP A 10 -22.89 -15.76 12.84
N GLU A 11 -24.05 -15.80 13.47
CA GLU A 11 -24.95 -14.64 13.64
C GLU A 11 -24.22 -13.42 14.19
N LYS A 12 -23.18 -13.60 15.00
CA LYS A 12 -22.37 -12.54 15.59
C LYS A 12 -21.49 -11.79 14.58
N CYS A 13 -21.21 -12.40 13.43
CA CYS A 13 -20.32 -11.82 12.41
C CYS A 13 -21.02 -11.55 11.07
N ARG A 14 -22.19 -12.17 10.86
CA ARG A 14 -22.90 -12.17 9.56
C ARG A 14 -23.22 -10.78 9.04
N ASP A 15 -23.62 -9.85 9.92
CA ASP A 15 -24.02 -8.50 9.55
C ASP A 15 -22.84 -7.50 9.56
N ALA A 16 -21.61 -7.97 9.81
CA ALA A 16 -20.43 -7.13 9.77
C ALA A 16 -20.27 -6.49 8.38
N LYS A 17 -20.01 -5.20 8.37
CA LYS A 17 -19.70 -4.44 7.15
C LYS A 17 -18.24 -4.05 7.17
N VAL A 18 -17.55 -4.18 6.05
CA VAL A 18 -16.14 -3.83 5.92
C VAL A 18 -15.93 -2.83 4.79
N THR A 19 -14.99 -1.93 5.00
CA THR A 19 -14.52 -1.02 3.95
C THR A 19 -13.61 -1.79 3.00
N VAL A 20 -13.96 -1.75 1.71
CA VAL A 20 -13.27 -2.50 0.66
C VAL A 20 -12.79 -1.54 -0.42
N GLU A 21 -11.55 -1.67 -0.81
CA GLU A 21 -11.00 -1.10 -2.04
C GLU A 21 -11.30 -2.05 -3.19
N VAL A 22 -11.89 -1.51 -4.25
CA VAL A 22 -12.24 -2.21 -5.48
C VAL A 22 -11.36 -1.69 -6.60
N THR A 23 -10.58 -2.55 -7.21
CA THR A 23 -9.81 -2.22 -8.43
C THR A 23 -10.36 -3.06 -9.56
N GLN A 24 -10.76 -2.40 -10.65
CA GLN A 24 -11.25 -3.06 -11.86
C GLN A 24 -10.40 -2.66 -13.06
N GLY A 25 -10.24 -3.57 -14.01
CA GLY A 25 -9.55 -3.37 -15.27
C GLY A 25 -8.71 -4.58 -15.65
N GLU A 26 -8.45 -4.73 -16.94
CA GLU A 26 -7.58 -5.78 -17.44
C GLU A 26 -6.12 -5.42 -17.16
N ASP A 27 -5.34 -6.41 -16.74
CA ASP A 27 -3.89 -6.29 -16.68
C ASP A 27 -3.34 -6.69 -18.05
N ASP A 28 -3.27 -5.71 -18.95
CA ASP A 28 -2.74 -5.91 -20.31
C ASP A 28 -1.21 -6.01 -20.35
N GLY A 29 -0.55 -5.93 -19.18
CA GLY A 29 0.91 -5.95 -19.05
C GLY A 29 1.60 -4.69 -19.58
N ILE A 30 0.84 -3.67 -20.02
CA ILE A 30 1.35 -2.43 -20.61
C ILE A 30 1.25 -1.27 -19.63
N GLY A 31 0.38 -1.37 -18.62
CA GLY A 31 0.19 -0.34 -17.63
C GLY A 31 -1.12 -0.48 -16.86
N LYS A 32 -1.41 0.50 -16.03
CA LYS A 32 -2.67 0.58 -15.29
C LYS A 32 -3.73 1.41 -16.05
N GLU A 33 -3.51 1.69 -17.35
CA GLU A 33 -4.49 2.40 -18.19
C GLU A 33 -5.80 1.61 -18.22
N GLY A 34 -6.90 2.30 -17.95
CA GLY A 34 -8.23 1.70 -17.90
C GLY A 34 -8.58 1.03 -16.56
N LYS A 35 -7.69 0.97 -15.60
CA LYS A 35 -8.02 0.51 -14.23
C LYS A 35 -8.77 1.60 -13.47
N THR A 36 -9.87 1.19 -12.83
CA THR A 36 -10.62 2.06 -11.93
C THR A 36 -10.35 1.66 -10.48
N PHE A 37 -10.42 2.65 -9.59
CA PHE A 37 -10.29 2.46 -8.16
C PHE A 37 -11.44 3.14 -7.44
N GLU A 38 -12.08 2.42 -6.55
CA GLU A 38 -13.12 2.99 -5.67
C GLU A 38 -13.05 2.37 -4.27
N ARG A 39 -13.64 3.07 -3.32
CA ARG A 39 -13.87 2.54 -1.97
C ARG A 39 -15.36 2.39 -1.73
N THR A 40 -15.74 1.24 -1.20
CA THR A 40 -17.12 0.93 -0.89
C THR A 40 -17.24 0.17 0.43
N ILE A 41 -18.45 -0.03 0.90
CA ILE A 41 -18.73 -0.82 2.10
C ILE A 41 -19.51 -2.05 1.66
N LEU A 42 -19.00 -3.23 2.00
CA LEU A 42 -19.63 -4.51 1.70
C LEU A 42 -19.89 -5.30 2.99
N PRO A 43 -20.92 -6.16 3.02
CA PRO A 43 -21.02 -7.19 4.04
C PRO A 43 -19.77 -8.09 4.02
N LEU A 44 -19.23 -8.39 5.21
CA LEU A 44 -18.05 -9.25 5.35
C LEU A 44 -18.26 -10.61 4.69
N THR A 45 -19.48 -11.15 4.79
CA THR A 45 -19.85 -12.43 4.16
C THR A 45 -19.71 -12.40 2.64
N LEU A 46 -20.12 -11.31 1.98
CA LEU A 46 -19.97 -11.18 0.52
C LEU A 46 -18.49 -11.09 0.12
N PHE A 47 -17.68 -10.36 0.89
CA PHE A 47 -16.23 -10.30 0.66
C PHE A 47 -15.58 -11.70 0.79
N ILE A 48 -15.96 -12.46 1.81
CA ILE A 48 -15.46 -13.84 2.02
C ILE A 48 -15.89 -14.77 0.88
N GLN A 49 -17.17 -14.71 0.49
CA GLN A 49 -17.68 -15.50 -0.65
C GLN A 49 -16.94 -15.18 -1.94
N TRP A 50 -16.63 -13.88 -2.18
CA TRP A 50 -15.81 -13.49 -3.31
C TRP A 50 -14.41 -14.12 -3.25
N MET A 51 -13.70 -14.03 -2.12
CA MET A 51 -12.38 -14.66 -1.95
C MET A 51 -12.42 -16.16 -2.22
N GLN A 52 -13.41 -16.85 -1.70
CA GLN A 52 -13.60 -18.30 -1.91
C GLN A 52 -13.85 -18.64 -3.39
N ALA A 53 -14.65 -17.82 -4.07
CA ALA A 53 -14.91 -18.00 -5.48
C ALA A 53 -13.62 -17.81 -6.30
N GLN A 54 -12.78 -16.84 -5.92
CA GLN A 54 -11.49 -16.62 -6.59
C GLN A 54 -10.51 -17.77 -6.36
N LEU A 55 -10.42 -18.29 -5.15
CA LEU A 55 -9.55 -19.43 -4.81
C LEU A 55 -9.93 -20.75 -5.54
N LYS A 56 -11.18 -20.86 -5.99
CA LYS A 56 -11.68 -22.04 -6.73
C LYS A 56 -11.52 -21.90 -8.26
N ARG A 57 -11.16 -20.71 -8.75
CA ARG A 57 -11.03 -20.47 -10.20
C ARG A 57 -9.67 -20.93 -10.70
N GLU A 58 -9.70 -21.84 -11.68
CA GLU A 58 -8.54 -22.19 -12.48
C GLU A 58 -8.48 -21.28 -13.72
N ASN A 59 -7.37 -20.54 -13.92
CA ASN A 59 -7.01 -19.83 -15.15
C ASN A 59 -7.97 -18.72 -15.67
N GLN A 60 -8.60 -17.92 -14.82
CA GLN A 60 -9.32 -16.74 -15.31
C GLN A 60 -8.55 -15.44 -15.02
N ILE A 61 -8.52 -14.54 -16.02
CA ILE A 61 -8.01 -13.18 -15.87
C ILE A 61 -8.91 -12.45 -14.87
N GLU A 62 -8.30 -11.98 -13.80
CA GLU A 62 -9.01 -11.31 -12.73
C GLU A 62 -9.25 -9.85 -13.12
N THR A 63 -10.48 -9.54 -13.53
CA THR A 63 -10.86 -8.17 -13.92
C THR A 63 -11.25 -7.30 -12.75
N MET A 64 -11.54 -7.89 -11.58
CA MET A 64 -11.95 -7.18 -10.37
C MET A 64 -11.24 -7.75 -9.15
N ARG A 65 -10.58 -6.89 -8.39
CA ARG A 65 -9.94 -7.22 -7.11
C ARG A 65 -10.59 -6.48 -5.97
N LEU A 66 -10.82 -7.18 -4.88
CA LEU A 66 -11.34 -6.64 -3.63
C LEU A 66 -10.27 -6.76 -2.55
N TYR A 67 -10.13 -5.69 -1.77
CA TYR A 67 -9.19 -5.65 -0.67
C TYR A 67 -9.78 -4.89 0.51
N VAL A 68 -9.96 -5.56 1.65
CA VAL A 68 -10.28 -4.86 2.90
C VAL A 68 -9.06 -4.05 3.28
N ALA A 69 -9.19 -2.74 3.25
CA ALA A 69 -8.09 -1.81 3.47
C ALA A 69 -8.44 -0.84 4.58
N GLN A 70 -7.57 -0.79 5.58
CA GLN A 70 -7.65 0.15 6.70
C GLN A 70 -9.03 0.17 7.38
N HIS A 71 -9.65 -1.02 7.50
CA HIS A 71 -10.94 -1.12 8.19
C HIS A 71 -10.69 -1.10 9.71
N SER A 72 -11.35 -0.19 10.42
CA SER A 72 -11.17 -0.04 11.87
C SER A 72 -11.61 -1.30 12.62
N ILE A 73 -10.77 -1.80 13.52
CA ILE A 73 -11.11 -2.95 14.37
C ILE A 73 -12.31 -2.62 15.26
N THR A 74 -12.46 -1.38 15.68
CA THR A 74 -13.60 -0.95 16.54
C THR A 74 -14.95 -0.99 15.82
N ASP A 75 -14.95 -1.02 14.49
CA ASP A 75 -16.18 -1.14 13.68
C ASP A 75 -16.57 -2.59 13.40
N LEU A 76 -15.70 -3.55 13.77
CA LEU A 76 -16.01 -4.98 13.70
C LEU A 76 -16.95 -5.40 14.84
N PRO A 77 -17.69 -6.51 14.68
CA PRO A 77 -18.45 -7.10 15.75
C PRO A 77 -17.58 -7.44 16.98
N PRO A 78 -18.12 -7.35 18.22
CA PRO A 78 -17.34 -7.59 19.43
C PRO A 78 -16.59 -8.94 19.46
N ALA A 79 -17.15 -9.98 18.84
CA ALA A 79 -16.49 -11.28 18.73
C ALA A 79 -15.17 -11.17 17.95
N LEU A 80 -15.18 -10.51 16.80
CA LEU A 80 -13.98 -10.31 15.98
C LEU A 80 -12.99 -9.33 16.63
N GLN A 81 -13.47 -8.30 17.34
CA GLN A 81 -12.60 -7.43 18.12
C GLN A 81 -11.84 -8.20 19.20
N ALA A 82 -12.51 -9.15 19.88
CA ALA A 82 -11.89 -9.98 20.91
C ALA A 82 -10.80 -10.90 20.36
N ASP A 83 -10.92 -11.34 19.10
CA ASP A 83 -9.92 -12.16 18.42
C ASP A 83 -8.69 -11.38 17.94
N LEU A 84 -8.78 -10.05 17.92
CA LEU A 84 -7.73 -9.15 17.45
C LEU A 84 -7.28 -8.19 18.58
N PRO A 85 -6.82 -8.72 19.73
CA PRO A 85 -6.36 -7.86 20.83
C PRO A 85 -5.09 -7.11 20.41
N ALA A 86 -4.96 -5.86 20.88
CA ALA A 86 -3.71 -5.12 20.69
C ALA A 86 -2.53 -5.91 21.30
N PRO A 87 -1.42 -6.05 20.58
CA PRO A 87 -0.25 -6.76 21.06
C PRO A 87 0.28 -6.19 22.37
N GLU A 88 0.86 -7.04 23.24
CA GLU A 88 1.39 -6.59 24.53
C GLU A 88 2.46 -5.50 24.37
N TYR A 89 3.25 -5.58 23.30
CA TYR A 89 4.27 -4.57 23.00
C TYR A 89 3.69 -3.15 22.87
N VAL A 90 2.49 -3.00 22.32
CA VAL A 90 1.81 -1.72 22.19
C VAL A 90 1.47 -1.11 23.55
N LYS A 91 1.14 -1.97 24.54
CA LYS A 91 0.78 -1.54 25.89
C LYS A 91 1.98 -1.11 26.73
N VAL A 92 3.17 -1.64 26.43
CA VAL A 92 4.39 -1.40 27.23
C VAL A 92 5.40 -0.50 26.54
N ALA A 93 5.28 -0.29 25.21
CA ALA A 93 6.11 0.63 24.46
C ALA A 93 5.52 2.04 24.49
N GLY A 94 6.38 3.05 24.51
CA GLY A 94 5.95 4.44 24.53
C GLY A 94 5.06 4.77 25.73
N LYS A 95 3.93 5.41 25.48
CA LYS A 95 2.92 5.75 26.49
C LYS A 95 1.80 4.69 26.61
N GLY A 96 1.81 3.67 25.77
CA GLY A 96 0.79 2.63 25.74
C GLY A 96 -0.54 3.07 25.08
N ASP A 97 -0.61 4.24 24.46
CA ASP A 97 -1.80 4.76 23.80
C ASP A 97 -1.90 4.24 22.38
N VAL A 98 -2.97 3.52 22.04
CA VAL A 98 -3.30 3.12 20.67
C VAL A 98 -4.24 4.16 20.07
N TYR A 99 -3.79 4.83 19.03
CA TYR A 99 -4.60 5.83 18.32
C TYR A 99 -5.66 5.18 17.44
N ALA A 100 -5.29 4.18 16.67
CA ALA A 100 -6.18 3.44 15.79
C ALA A 100 -5.60 2.04 15.52
N SER A 101 -6.48 1.06 15.43
CA SER A 101 -6.13 -0.29 14.97
C SER A 101 -6.96 -0.64 13.74
N SER A 102 -6.32 -1.18 12.71
CA SER A 102 -6.97 -1.47 11.44
C SER A 102 -6.63 -2.87 10.95
N VAL A 103 -7.60 -3.52 10.33
CA VAL A 103 -7.44 -4.81 9.65
C VAL A 103 -7.32 -4.61 8.14
N TRP A 104 -6.49 -5.44 7.54
CA TRP A 104 -6.21 -5.52 6.12
C TRP A 104 -6.34 -6.96 5.67
N MET A 105 -7.15 -7.25 4.64
CA MET A 105 -7.36 -8.62 4.19
C MET A 105 -7.69 -8.70 2.70
N GLY A 106 -7.14 -9.71 2.02
CA GLY A 106 -7.44 -10.00 0.61
C GLY A 106 -6.67 -11.17 0.06
N LEU A 107 -6.70 -11.33 -1.24
CA LEU A 107 -5.93 -12.35 -1.96
C LEU A 107 -4.75 -11.72 -2.70
N PRO A 108 -3.55 -12.29 -2.61
CA PRO A 108 -2.41 -11.85 -3.40
C PRO A 108 -2.67 -11.96 -4.93
N PRO A 109 -2.04 -11.10 -5.73
CA PRO A 109 -1.16 -10.02 -5.32
C PRO A 109 -1.96 -8.81 -4.80
N THR A 110 -1.64 -8.33 -3.60
CA THR A 110 -2.13 -7.05 -3.08
C THR A 110 -0.98 -6.04 -3.05
N HIS A 111 -1.29 -4.77 -3.24
CA HIS A 111 -0.30 -3.72 -3.25
C HIS A 111 -0.79 -2.48 -2.51
N THR A 112 0.00 -2.05 -1.53
CA THR A 112 -0.11 -0.73 -0.92
C THR A 112 1.03 0.12 -1.44
N PRO A 113 0.73 1.20 -2.21
CA PRO A 113 1.74 2.07 -2.80
C PRO A 113 2.64 2.74 -1.75
N LEU A 114 3.72 3.35 -2.20
CA LEU A 114 4.64 4.08 -1.34
C LEU A 114 3.91 5.22 -0.62
N HIS A 115 3.91 5.17 0.70
CA HIS A 115 3.29 6.17 1.58
C HIS A 115 4.04 6.26 2.91
N ARG A 116 3.64 7.19 3.74
CA ARG A 116 4.09 7.28 5.14
C ARG A 116 2.89 7.51 6.05
N ASP A 117 2.98 6.96 7.25
CA ASP A 117 1.99 7.20 8.29
C ASP A 117 2.38 8.40 9.17
N PRO A 118 1.38 9.12 9.72
CA PRO A 118 1.63 10.25 10.63
C PRO A 118 2.18 9.79 11.99
N ASN A 119 1.87 8.56 12.38
CA ASN A 119 2.25 7.94 13.64
C ASN A 119 3.14 6.72 13.40
N PRO A 120 3.90 6.26 14.43
CA PRO A 120 4.54 4.96 14.38
C PRO A 120 3.47 3.86 14.23
N ASN A 121 3.84 2.74 13.60
CA ASN A 121 2.92 1.65 13.32
C ASN A 121 3.55 0.31 13.70
N LEU A 122 2.86 -0.48 14.53
CA LEU A 122 3.17 -1.87 14.73
C LEU A 122 2.31 -2.71 13.79
N PHE A 123 2.94 -3.25 12.77
CA PHE A 123 2.32 -4.10 11.76
C PHE A 123 2.46 -5.56 12.16
N VAL A 124 1.37 -6.31 12.22
CA VAL A 124 1.36 -7.74 12.57
C VAL A 124 0.74 -8.54 11.43
N GLN A 125 1.49 -9.51 10.90
CA GLN A 125 1.01 -10.42 9.85
C GLN A 125 0.25 -11.58 10.48
N MET A 126 -1.02 -11.74 10.11
CA MET A 126 -1.92 -12.75 10.67
C MET A 126 -1.99 -14.00 9.78
N ALA A 127 -2.06 -13.82 8.47
CA ALA A 127 -2.19 -14.92 7.51
C ALA A 127 -1.50 -14.57 6.18
N GLY A 128 -1.02 -15.59 5.46
CA GLY A 128 -0.28 -15.39 4.23
C GLY A 128 1.07 -14.73 4.46
N ALA A 129 1.65 -14.13 3.43
CA ALA A 129 2.94 -13.46 3.53
C ALA A 129 2.90 -12.08 2.87
N LYS A 130 3.62 -11.12 3.46
CA LYS A 130 3.82 -9.79 2.90
C LYS A 130 5.30 -9.46 2.81
N VAL A 131 5.66 -8.70 1.78
CA VAL A 131 6.96 -8.05 1.67
C VAL A 131 6.76 -6.56 1.88
N VAL A 132 7.52 -5.99 2.79
CA VAL A 132 7.50 -4.56 3.12
C VAL A 132 8.83 -3.96 2.74
N ARG A 133 8.82 -2.91 1.91
CA ARG A 133 10.00 -2.10 1.60
C ARG A 133 9.87 -0.75 2.27
N MET A 134 10.90 -0.37 3.01
CA MET A 134 10.91 0.85 3.81
C MET A 134 12.09 1.73 3.44
N LEU A 135 11.86 3.03 3.48
CA LEU A 135 12.86 4.06 3.22
C LEU A 135 12.88 5.08 4.36
N LYS A 136 14.06 5.57 4.67
CA LYS A 136 14.23 6.71 5.58
C LYS A 136 13.39 7.91 5.10
N PRO A 137 12.96 8.81 6.01
CA PRO A 137 12.06 9.93 5.68
C PRO A 137 12.51 10.77 4.48
N ASP A 138 13.79 11.12 4.41
CA ASP A 138 14.32 11.96 3.33
C ASP A 138 14.42 11.23 1.99
N HIS A 139 14.75 9.94 1.99
CA HIS A 139 14.84 9.13 0.79
C HIS A 139 13.45 8.91 0.17
N GLY A 140 12.47 8.49 0.97
CA GLY A 140 11.11 8.28 0.50
C GLY A 140 10.46 9.56 0.00
N ARG A 141 10.71 10.70 0.68
CA ARG A 141 10.25 12.02 0.22
C ARG A 141 10.83 12.38 -1.13
N LYS A 142 12.14 12.19 -1.34
CA LYS A 142 12.79 12.46 -2.63
C LYS A 142 12.12 11.67 -3.77
N ILE A 143 11.92 10.36 -3.58
CA ILE A 143 11.26 9.49 -4.59
C ILE A 143 9.86 9.99 -4.90
N PHE A 144 9.07 10.27 -3.87
CA PHE A 144 7.70 10.74 -4.02
C PHE A 144 7.61 12.09 -4.76
N GLU A 145 8.42 13.07 -4.37
CA GLU A 145 8.46 14.39 -5.00
C GLU A 145 8.91 14.30 -6.47
N MET A 146 9.87 13.41 -6.77
CA MET A 146 10.33 13.19 -8.14
C MET A 146 9.23 12.57 -9.02
N ALA A 147 8.52 11.53 -8.54
CA ALA A 147 7.41 10.95 -9.27
C ALA A 147 6.33 12.02 -9.59
N ARG A 148 5.98 12.84 -8.61
CA ARG A 148 5.03 13.96 -8.83
C ARG A 148 5.52 15.03 -9.78
N ALA A 149 6.79 15.36 -9.77
CA ALA A 149 7.36 16.33 -10.70
C ALA A 149 7.32 15.82 -12.15
N MET A 150 7.58 14.52 -12.33
CA MET A 150 7.55 13.88 -13.64
C MET A 150 6.14 13.83 -14.23
N THR A 151 5.13 13.40 -13.45
CA THR A 151 3.75 13.37 -13.93
C THR A 151 3.21 14.76 -14.27
N ARG A 152 3.55 15.79 -13.50
CA ARG A 152 3.16 17.17 -13.79
C ARG A 152 3.80 17.74 -15.07
N ASN A 153 5.04 17.39 -15.33
CA ASN A 153 5.72 17.84 -16.55
C ASN A 153 5.15 17.15 -17.79
N ASN A 154 4.80 15.86 -17.70
CA ASN A 154 4.13 15.15 -18.78
C ASN A 154 2.75 15.77 -19.12
N ALA A 155 1.99 16.18 -18.12
CA ALA A 155 0.69 16.86 -18.30
C ALA A 155 0.80 18.28 -18.91
N ALA A 156 1.96 18.93 -18.78
CA ALA A 156 2.18 20.30 -19.28
C ALA A 156 2.67 20.39 -20.72
N GLY A 157 2.93 19.25 -21.40
CA GLY A 157 3.42 19.16 -22.78
C GLY A 157 4.78 19.83 -23.00
N ASP A 158 5.76 19.05 -23.45
CA ASP A 158 7.05 19.42 -24.06
C ASP A 158 7.78 20.72 -23.63
N LYS A 159 7.82 21.01 -22.35
CA LYS A 159 8.85 21.92 -21.83
C LYS A 159 10.00 21.08 -21.31
N GLU A 160 11.11 21.13 -22.06
CA GLU A 160 12.39 20.57 -21.70
C GLU A 160 12.68 20.85 -20.20
N TRP A 161 12.84 19.79 -19.42
CA TRP A 161 13.17 19.90 -18.00
C TRP A 161 14.58 20.48 -17.87
N ASP A 162 14.69 21.68 -17.36
CA ASP A 162 15.95 22.45 -17.26
C ASP A 162 16.88 22.02 -16.13
N GLY A 163 16.56 20.90 -15.44
CA GLY A 163 17.38 20.39 -14.34
C GLY A 163 17.35 21.25 -13.06
N GLY A 164 16.55 22.30 -13.05
CA GLY A 164 16.47 23.26 -11.95
C GLY A 164 15.64 22.77 -10.76
N TRP A 165 16.16 21.87 -9.99
CA TRP A 165 15.56 21.37 -8.74
C TRP A 165 15.34 22.49 -7.68
N MET A 166 16.01 23.62 -7.79
CA MET A 166 16.07 24.64 -6.73
C MET A 166 15.41 25.99 -7.07
N GLY A 167 14.53 26.09 -8.07
CA GLY A 167 14.09 27.42 -8.43
C GLY A 167 12.69 27.57 -8.96
N ARG A 168 11.84 28.17 -8.15
CA ARG A 168 10.62 28.89 -8.52
C ARG A 168 9.38 28.10 -8.87
N GLY A 169 8.67 27.76 -7.85
CA GLY A 169 7.28 27.34 -7.90
C GLY A 169 6.78 27.00 -6.52
N GLY A 170 6.56 28.03 -5.68
CA GLY A 170 5.96 27.89 -4.36
C GLY A 170 4.49 27.47 -4.44
N GLY A 171 4.22 26.32 -5.02
CA GLY A 171 2.97 25.61 -4.76
C GLY A 171 3.01 25.16 -3.31
N LYS A 172 2.04 25.63 -2.50
CA LYS A 172 1.86 25.14 -1.13
C LYS A 172 1.90 23.62 -1.18
N ILE A 173 2.96 23.04 -0.60
CA ILE A 173 3.01 21.63 -0.26
C ILE A 173 1.77 21.41 0.60
N GLY A 174 0.82 20.59 0.11
CA GLY A 174 -0.33 20.17 0.91
C GLY A 174 0.20 19.73 2.27
N SER A 175 -0.54 20.05 3.31
CA SER A 175 -0.11 19.90 4.70
C SER A 175 0.57 18.56 4.92
N MET A 176 1.70 18.55 5.59
CA MET A 176 2.57 17.38 5.84
C MET A 176 1.91 16.21 6.60
N GLY A 177 0.58 16.20 6.71
CA GLY A 177 -0.22 15.24 7.48
C GLY A 177 -1.18 14.37 6.67
N GLU A 178 -1.35 14.58 5.37
CA GLU A 178 -2.27 13.76 4.59
C GLU A 178 -1.62 12.44 4.16
N SER A 179 -2.30 11.36 4.48
CA SER A 179 -2.03 10.02 3.93
C SER A 179 -2.13 10.11 2.41
N VAL A 180 -1.02 9.83 1.73
CA VAL A 180 -0.91 9.94 0.27
C VAL A 180 -1.47 8.67 -0.39
N ARG A 181 -2.76 8.37 -0.14
CA ARG A 181 -3.46 7.20 -0.69
C ARG A 181 -4.69 7.61 -1.46
N GLY A 182 -4.49 8.40 -2.52
CA GLY A 182 -5.54 8.76 -3.45
C GLY A 182 -5.59 7.82 -4.66
N GLU A 183 -6.60 7.99 -5.50
CA GLU A 183 -6.77 7.25 -6.75
C GLU A 183 -5.51 7.30 -7.63
N GLU A 184 -4.86 8.45 -7.73
CA GLU A 184 -3.63 8.66 -8.49
C GLU A 184 -2.47 7.74 -8.03
N MET A 185 -2.36 7.48 -6.73
CA MET A 185 -1.36 6.55 -6.19
C MET A 185 -1.74 5.09 -6.38
N MET A 186 -3.03 4.78 -6.47
CA MET A 186 -3.51 3.40 -6.63
C MET A 186 -3.54 2.94 -8.08
N VAL A 187 -3.90 3.82 -9.02
CA VAL A 187 -4.10 3.47 -10.43
C VAL A 187 -3.53 4.49 -11.42
N GLY A 188 -3.00 5.62 -10.95
CA GLY A 188 -2.44 6.69 -11.77
C GLY A 188 -0.95 6.56 -12.06
N GLU A 189 -0.43 7.50 -12.84
CA GLU A 189 0.98 7.54 -13.28
C GLU A 189 1.96 7.70 -12.10
N GLU A 190 1.63 8.52 -11.10
CA GLU A 190 2.45 8.67 -9.87
C GLU A 190 2.66 7.33 -9.17
N GLY A 191 1.58 6.55 -9.02
CA GLY A 191 1.63 5.23 -8.41
C GLY A 191 2.49 4.26 -9.20
N ASN A 192 2.38 4.28 -10.53
CA ASN A 192 3.19 3.44 -11.43
C ASN A 192 4.68 3.75 -11.30
N LEU A 193 5.05 5.03 -11.34
CA LEU A 193 6.45 5.45 -11.23
C LEU A 193 7.06 5.09 -9.87
N THR A 194 6.33 5.32 -8.78
CA THR A 194 6.82 4.94 -7.45
C THR A 194 6.94 3.43 -7.30
N GLU A 195 6.01 2.65 -7.88
CA GLU A 195 6.08 1.19 -7.88
C GLU A 195 7.31 0.69 -8.64
N ASP A 196 7.59 1.23 -9.82
CA ASP A 196 8.74 0.86 -10.63
C ASP A 196 10.07 1.15 -9.91
N VAL A 197 10.17 2.28 -9.22
CA VAL A 197 11.37 2.64 -8.45
C VAL A 197 11.56 1.73 -7.24
N ILE A 198 10.48 1.50 -6.47
CA ILE A 198 10.56 0.75 -5.22
C ILE A 198 10.68 -0.75 -5.46
N TRP A 199 10.01 -1.30 -6.49
CA TRP A 199 9.92 -2.74 -6.69
C TRP A 199 10.73 -3.27 -7.87
N GLY A 200 11.35 -2.40 -8.66
CA GLY A 200 12.12 -2.77 -9.84
C GLY A 200 11.20 -3.45 -10.84
N GLY A 201 10.52 -2.67 -11.68
CA GLY A 201 9.46 -3.19 -12.54
C GLY A 201 9.94 -4.26 -13.51
N ASP A 202 9.36 -5.46 -13.41
CA ASP A 202 9.33 -6.47 -14.47
C ASP A 202 8.29 -6.12 -15.56
N ARG A 203 7.64 -4.97 -15.40
CA ARG A 203 6.62 -4.47 -16.30
C ARG A 203 7.23 -4.06 -17.65
N ARG A 204 6.56 -4.40 -18.74
CA ARG A 204 6.89 -3.84 -20.07
C ARG A 204 6.58 -2.35 -20.07
N MET A 205 7.59 -1.53 -19.81
CA MET A 205 7.49 -0.08 -19.86
C MET A 205 7.35 0.39 -21.31
N ASN A 206 6.49 1.39 -21.54
CA ASN A 206 6.46 2.10 -22.81
C ASN A 206 7.76 2.93 -23.02
N ALA A 207 7.95 3.51 -24.19
CA ALA A 207 9.18 4.24 -24.51
C ALA A 207 9.38 5.48 -23.61
N GLN A 208 8.29 6.18 -23.26
CA GLN A 208 8.31 7.36 -22.39
C GLN A 208 8.63 7.01 -20.95
N GLU A 209 8.02 5.95 -20.41
CA GLU A 209 8.31 5.43 -19.07
C GLU A 209 9.77 4.99 -18.94
N LYS A 210 10.34 4.36 -19.99
CA LYS A 210 11.76 4.00 -20.03
C LYS A 210 12.67 5.22 -20.00
N VAL A 211 12.31 6.29 -20.70
CA VAL A 211 13.04 7.56 -20.66
C VAL A 211 13.00 8.15 -19.26
N VAL A 212 11.82 8.16 -18.64
CA VAL A 212 11.62 8.65 -17.27
C VAL A 212 12.46 7.83 -16.27
N ARG A 213 12.40 6.50 -16.34
CA ARG A 213 13.22 5.64 -15.49
C ARG A 213 14.72 5.84 -15.70
N ASN A 214 15.15 5.93 -16.96
CA ASN A 214 16.57 6.14 -17.27
C ASN A 214 17.04 7.52 -16.80
N ASN A 215 16.24 8.56 -16.97
CA ASN A 215 16.52 9.88 -16.43
C ASN A 215 16.60 9.88 -14.90
N PHE A 216 15.73 9.09 -14.24
CA PHE A 216 15.77 8.89 -12.80
C PHE A 216 17.09 8.21 -12.38
N MET A 217 17.46 7.10 -13.02
CA MET A 217 18.71 6.37 -12.75
C MET A 217 19.96 7.19 -13.12
N ASP A 218 19.90 7.96 -14.21
CA ASP A 218 20.99 8.84 -14.62
C ASP A 218 21.20 10.04 -13.68
N LEU A 219 20.12 10.54 -13.05
CA LEU A 219 20.21 11.57 -12.01
C LEU A 219 20.90 11.07 -10.74
N GLU A 220 20.70 9.78 -10.40
CA GLU A 220 21.43 9.15 -9.31
C GLU A 220 22.94 9.03 -9.63
N HIS A 221 23.29 8.68 -10.89
CA HIS A 221 24.69 8.49 -11.30
C HIS A 221 25.46 9.80 -11.51
N LYS A 222 24.79 10.92 -11.80
CA LYS A 222 25.44 12.21 -12.08
C LYS A 222 25.71 13.09 -10.85
N ARG A 223 25.19 12.69 -9.68
CA ARG A 223 25.48 13.40 -8.42
C ARG A 223 26.59 12.69 -7.68
N GLU A 224 27.75 13.33 -7.56
CA GLU A 224 28.84 12.90 -6.68
C GLU A 224 28.41 12.78 -5.21
N ASP A 225 27.24 13.36 -4.86
CA ASP A 225 26.60 13.32 -3.55
C ASP A 225 25.36 12.38 -3.51
N ALA A 226 25.17 11.47 -4.47
CA ALA A 226 24.11 10.48 -4.40
C ALA A 226 24.41 9.55 -3.22
N GLU A 227 24.02 9.97 -2.03
CA GLU A 227 23.85 9.04 -0.91
C GLU A 227 23.01 7.87 -1.45
N ASN A 228 23.59 6.68 -1.43
CA ASN A 228 22.92 5.47 -1.82
C ASN A 228 21.52 5.47 -1.18
N LEU A 229 20.47 5.39 -2.01
CA LEU A 229 19.11 5.27 -1.52
C LEU A 229 18.97 3.92 -0.83
N GLU A 230 19.38 3.87 0.42
CA GLU A 230 19.30 2.67 1.24
C GLU A 230 17.85 2.45 1.66
N GLY A 231 17.30 1.34 1.21
CA GLY A 231 16.03 0.81 1.66
C GLY A 231 16.22 -0.43 2.53
N VAL A 232 15.21 -0.75 3.30
CA VAL A 232 15.12 -1.99 4.09
C VAL A 232 13.97 -2.82 3.56
N GLU A 233 14.20 -4.11 3.34
CA GLU A 233 13.15 -5.06 3.00
C GLU A 233 12.92 -6.02 4.16
N ALA A 234 11.65 -6.22 4.52
CA ALA A 234 11.20 -7.23 5.46
C ALA A 234 10.20 -8.17 4.77
N ARG A 235 10.38 -9.47 4.95
CA ARG A 235 9.39 -10.49 4.56
C ARG A 235 8.73 -11.03 5.82
N LEU A 236 7.39 -10.91 5.88
CA LEU A 236 6.60 -11.24 7.04
C LEU A 236 5.70 -12.44 6.74
N GLY A 237 5.74 -13.43 7.61
CA GLY A 237 4.82 -14.57 7.67
C GLY A 237 3.89 -14.48 8.86
N PRO A 238 2.95 -15.44 9.02
CA PRO A 238 1.99 -15.42 10.13
C PRO A 238 2.68 -15.41 11.50
N GLY A 239 2.33 -14.44 12.35
CA GLY A 239 2.91 -14.22 13.67
C GLY A 239 4.07 -13.23 13.70
N ASP A 240 4.59 -12.81 12.54
CA ASP A 240 5.64 -11.80 12.50
C ASP A 240 5.09 -10.40 12.75
N GLY A 241 5.85 -9.61 13.52
CA GLY A 241 5.60 -8.19 13.74
C GLY A 241 6.70 -7.32 13.14
N LEU A 242 6.32 -6.16 12.61
CA LEU A 242 7.22 -5.15 12.08
C LEU A 242 6.90 -3.79 12.68
N PHE A 243 7.87 -3.18 13.34
CA PHE A 243 7.74 -1.80 13.77
C PHE A 243 8.16 -0.85 12.63
N ILE A 244 7.25 0.04 12.24
CA ILE A 244 7.49 1.08 11.24
C ILE A 244 7.60 2.42 11.98
N PRO A 245 8.81 3.03 12.05
CA PRO A 245 8.99 4.28 12.77
C PRO A 245 8.22 5.43 12.12
N LYS A 246 7.83 6.42 12.92
CA LYS A 246 7.17 7.64 12.45
C LYS A 246 7.93 8.30 11.30
N GLY A 247 7.21 8.61 10.23
CA GLY A 247 7.75 9.32 9.07
C GLY A 247 8.53 8.46 8.08
N TRP A 248 8.73 7.15 8.38
CA TRP A 248 9.30 6.25 7.39
C TRP A 248 8.31 5.99 6.27
N TRP A 249 8.82 6.06 5.05
CA TRP A 249 8.06 5.69 3.86
C TRP A 249 8.09 4.18 3.68
N HIS A 250 6.97 3.63 3.27
CA HIS A 250 6.90 2.18 3.06
C HIS A 250 5.89 1.84 1.96
N SER A 251 6.16 0.72 1.32
CA SER A 251 5.27 0.08 0.34
C SER A 251 5.18 -1.40 0.67
N ILE A 252 4.00 -1.99 0.50
CA ILE A 252 3.71 -3.36 0.96
C ILE A 252 3.09 -4.15 -0.18
N LYS A 253 3.62 -5.35 -0.44
CA LYS A 253 3.02 -6.33 -1.35
C LYS A 253 2.61 -7.59 -0.60
N GLY A 254 1.36 -8.01 -0.78
CA GLY A 254 0.93 -9.36 -0.42
C GLY A 254 1.44 -10.35 -1.46
N VAL A 255 2.06 -11.42 -1.01
CA VAL A 255 2.72 -12.42 -1.87
C VAL A 255 2.29 -13.83 -1.51
N GLY A 256 2.51 -14.78 -2.43
CA GLY A 256 2.14 -16.18 -2.25
C GLY A 256 0.69 -16.43 -2.66
N GLU A 257 0.12 -17.49 -2.12
CA GLU A 257 -1.24 -17.96 -2.42
C GLU A 257 -2.13 -17.93 -1.16
N GLY A 258 -3.44 -17.92 -1.39
CA GLY A 258 -4.43 -17.97 -0.31
C GLY A 258 -4.68 -16.63 0.36
N VAL A 259 -5.40 -16.67 1.49
CA VAL A 259 -5.77 -15.46 2.22
C VAL A 259 -4.55 -14.78 2.84
N ASN A 260 -4.48 -13.48 2.66
CA ASN A 260 -3.47 -12.62 3.25
C ASN A 260 -4.15 -11.62 4.18
N ALA A 261 -3.77 -11.61 5.47
CA ALA A 261 -4.37 -10.73 6.46
C ALA A 261 -3.33 -10.17 7.43
N SER A 262 -3.49 -8.92 7.81
CA SER A 262 -2.63 -8.23 8.78
C SER A 262 -3.42 -7.22 9.60
N VAL A 263 -2.86 -6.86 10.73
CA VAL A 263 -3.32 -5.77 11.60
C VAL A 263 -2.24 -4.70 11.68
N SER A 264 -2.66 -3.45 11.71
CA SER A 264 -1.80 -2.30 11.95
C SER A 264 -2.32 -1.54 13.16
N ASP A 265 -1.46 -1.35 14.16
CA ASP A 265 -1.73 -0.59 15.36
C ASP A 265 -0.91 0.70 15.34
N PHE A 266 -1.58 1.84 15.25
CA PHE A 266 -0.95 3.16 15.26
C PHE A 266 -0.86 3.69 16.69
N GLU A 267 0.36 3.96 17.15
CA GLU A 267 0.62 4.49 18.47
C GLU A 267 0.69 6.02 18.45
N MET A 268 0.28 6.65 19.56
CA MET A 268 0.63 8.05 19.86
C MET A 268 1.94 8.06 20.65
N VAL A 269 2.93 8.76 20.13
CA VAL A 269 4.23 9.00 20.80
C VAL A 269 4.18 10.28 21.62
#